data_b821e5120ed8e62be2c69d355fa44a7f
#
_entry.id   b821e5120ed8e62be2c69d355fa44a7f
#
_cell.length_a   1.000
_cell.length_b   1.000
_cell.length_c   1.000
_cell.angle_alpha   90.00
_cell.angle_beta   90.00
_cell.angle_gamma   90.00
#
_symmetry.space_group_name_H-M   'P 1'
#
loop_
_entity.id
_entity.type
_entity.pdbx_description
1 polymer ?
#
loop_
_entity_poly.entity_id
_entity_poly.type
_entity_poly.pdbx_seq_one_letter_code
_entity_poly.pdbx_strand_id
1 'polypeptide(L)'
;MGSPAEPEPMRTLGTGNRAPQGQARQAHYQRSEAGFTLIEFLVAIAVMAVLLGIAVLALPNHDERYWRDNLDQLVSSLNFAQEESAMSGTPMLAQVDGLGWRFSMPLSAVAAPGNNPGSTFLPDVYRAQNWHKPVEITPVQLSLGSERITEPLQIPIKQEHRHAVLLRATNGRFQWVRP
;
A
#
# COMPACT_ATOMS: atom_id res chain seq x y z
N MET A 1 -67.40 -56.92 40.02
CA MET A 1 -68.69 -56.79 39.38
C MET A 1 -68.44 -56.02 38.08
N GLY A 2 -68.54 -56.46 36.94
CA GLY A 2 -69.15 -57.54 36.23
C GLY A 2 -68.64 -57.38 34.82
N SER A 3 -68.00 -58.39 34.33
CA SER A 3 -67.94 -58.69 32.88
C SER A 3 -69.37 -58.93 32.40
N PRO A 4 -69.74 -58.93 31.16
CA PRO A 4 -69.12 -59.65 30.07
C PRO A 4 -69.39 -59.10 28.66
N ALA A 5 -68.76 -59.79 27.73
CA ALA A 5 -69.23 -60.38 26.50
C ALA A 5 -68.84 -59.73 25.18
N GLU A 6 -67.91 -60.49 24.50
CA GLU A 6 -67.86 -60.62 23.07
C GLU A 6 -69.18 -60.95 22.37
N PRO A 7 -69.33 -60.70 21.09
CA PRO A 7 -68.93 -61.74 20.15
C PRO A 7 -68.38 -61.22 18.79
N GLU A 8 -67.47 -61.99 18.23
CA GLU A 8 -67.21 -62.16 16.77
C GLU A 8 -68.43 -62.75 16.02
N PRO A 9 -68.39 -62.98 14.69
CA PRO A 9 -67.58 -62.55 13.53
C PRO A 9 -68.43 -62.20 12.30
N MET A 10 -67.86 -61.66 11.27
CA MET A 10 -68.30 -62.04 9.90
C MET A 10 -67.20 -61.75 8.83
N ARG A 11 -66.75 -62.82 8.24
CA ARG A 11 -66.08 -62.89 6.95
C ARG A 11 -66.96 -62.32 5.87
N THR A 12 -66.34 -61.47 5.02
CA THR A 12 -66.75 -61.39 3.60
C THR A 12 -65.53 -61.33 2.69
N LEU A 13 -65.50 -62.33 1.87
CA LEU A 13 -64.66 -62.44 0.72
C LEU A 13 -65.03 -61.35 -0.29
N GLY A 14 -64.08 -60.64 -0.82
CA GLY A 14 -64.31 -59.67 -1.89
C GLY A 14 -63.03 -59.47 -2.72
N THR A 15 -62.86 -60.37 -3.65
CA THR A 15 -62.46 -60.18 -5.04
C THR A 15 -61.36 -59.19 -5.35
N GLY A 16 -60.28 -59.76 -5.85
CA GLY A 16 -59.11 -59.13 -6.42
C GLY A 16 -59.39 -58.07 -7.48
N ASN A 17 -58.60 -57.01 -7.38
CA ASN A 17 -58.32 -56.21 -8.53
C ASN A 17 -56.81 -55.91 -8.56
N ARG A 18 -56.11 -56.65 -9.38
CA ARG A 18 -54.72 -56.39 -9.71
C ARG A 18 -54.66 -55.09 -10.52
N ALA A 19 -54.27 -54.00 -9.89
CA ALA A 19 -53.81 -52.80 -10.59
C ALA A 19 -52.47 -53.09 -11.26
N PRO A 20 -52.22 -52.69 -12.48
CA PRO A 20 -50.96 -52.90 -13.15
C PRO A 20 -49.90 -52.02 -12.48
N GLN A 21 -48.81 -52.66 -12.11
CA GLN A 21 -47.62 -52.00 -11.68
C GLN A 21 -47.09 -51.07 -12.81
N GLY A 22 -47.37 -49.76 -12.68
CA GLY A 22 -46.76 -48.75 -13.49
C GLY A 22 -45.25 -48.81 -13.29
N GLN A 23 -44.57 -49.29 -14.27
CA GLN A 23 -43.12 -49.15 -14.40
C GLN A 23 -42.82 -47.65 -14.42
N ALA A 24 -42.38 -47.14 -13.28
CA ALA A 24 -41.75 -45.84 -13.21
C ALA A 24 -40.51 -45.89 -14.13
N ARG A 25 -40.67 -45.36 -15.33
CA ARG A 25 -39.54 -45.08 -16.21
C ARG A 25 -38.65 -44.12 -15.42
N GLN A 26 -37.58 -44.65 -14.82
CA GLN A 26 -36.45 -43.86 -14.41
C GLN A 26 -35.88 -43.23 -15.67
N ALA A 27 -36.23 -41.98 -15.91
CA ALA A 27 -35.55 -41.18 -16.87
C ALA A 27 -34.12 -40.99 -16.32
N HIS A 28 -33.22 -41.85 -16.78
CA HIS A 28 -31.80 -41.62 -16.67
C HIS A 28 -31.53 -40.31 -17.38
N TYR A 29 -31.42 -39.23 -16.61
CA TYR A 29 -30.76 -38.03 -17.04
C TYR A 29 -29.30 -38.43 -17.28
N GLN A 30 -28.99 -38.86 -18.49
CA GLN A 30 -27.61 -38.91 -18.96
C GLN A 30 -27.13 -37.47 -18.97
N ARG A 31 -26.46 -37.06 -17.89
CA ARG A 31 -25.56 -35.93 -17.96
C ARG A 31 -24.56 -36.30 -19.04
N SER A 32 -24.74 -35.73 -20.21
CA SER A 32 -23.69 -35.73 -21.23
C SER A 32 -22.51 -34.98 -20.60
N GLU A 33 -21.50 -35.73 -20.17
CA GLU A 33 -20.19 -35.19 -19.83
C GLU A 33 -19.61 -34.70 -21.17
N ALA A 34 -19.95 -33.47 -21.50
CA ALA A 34 -19.34 -32.77 -22.61
C ALA A 34 -17.89 -32.48 -22.18
N GLY A 35 -16.98 -33.36 -22.63
CA GLY A 35 -15.54 -33.11 -22.48
C GLY A 35 -15.19 -31.82 -23.20
N PHE A 36 -14.33 -31.01 -22.56
CA PHE A 36 -13.80 -29.80 -23.17
C PHE A 36 -13.13 -30.12 -24.52
N THR A 37 -13.47 -29.35 -25.52
CA THR A 37 -12.83 -29.48 -26.82
C THR A 37 -11.45 -28.81 -26.79
N LEU A 38 -10.50 -29.36 -27.57
CA LEU A 38 -9.15 -28.80 -27.68
C LEU A 38 -9.18 -27.33 -28.13
N ILE A 39 -10.15 -26.97 -28.99
CA ILE A 39 -10.31 -25.60 -29.48
C ILE A 39 -10.78 -24.65 -28.36
N GLU A 40 -11.67 -25.13 -27.50
CA GLU A 40 -12.15 -24.32 -26.36
C GLU A 40 -11.01 -24.01 -25.39
N PHE A 41 -10.11 -24.98 -25.16
CA PHE A 41 -8.91 -24.77 -24.36
C PHE A 41 -7.95 -23.77 -25.01
N LEU A 42 -7.74 -23.86 -26.33
CA LEU A 42 -6.92 -22.90 -27.07
C LEU A 42 -7.49 -21.48 -27.01
N VAL A 43 -8.81 -21.34 -27.18
CA VAL A 43 -9.48 -20.01 -27.07
C VAL A 43 -9.38 -19.47 -25.66
N ALA A 44 -9.57 -20.31 -24.64
CA ALA A 44 -9.41 -19.88 -23.24
C ALA A 44 -8.00 -19.35 -22.94
N ILE A 45 -6.95 -20.06 -23.41
CA ILE A 45 -5.56 -19.59 -23.26
C ILE A 45 -5.34 -18.28 -24.03
N ALA A 46 -5.85 -18.16 -25.25
CA ALA A 46 -5.71 -16.94 -26.04
C ALA A 46 -6.37 -15.74 -25.34
N VAL A 47 -7.57 -15.92 -24.82
CA VAL A 47 -8.27 -14.88 -24.04
C VAL A 47 -7.49 -14.52 -22.78
N MET A 48 -6.99 -15.52 -22.04
CA MET A 48 -6.16 -15.26 -20.84
C MET A 48 -4.88 -14.52 -21.19
N ALA A 49 -4.22 -14.85 -22.28
CA ALA A 49 -3.00 -14.15 -22.72
C ALA A 49 -3.29 -12.67 -23.04
N VAL A 50 -4.40 -12.38 -23.72
CA VAL A 50 -4.83 -11.01 -24.02
C VAL A 50 -5.14 -10.25 -22.72
N LEU A 51 -5.90 -10.85 -21.80
CA LEU A 51 -6.25 -10.22 -20.52
C LEU A 51 -5.01 -9.94 -19.65
N LEU A 52 -4.05 -10.87 -19.60
CA LEU A 52 -2.77 -10.68 -18.92
C LEU A 52 -1.96 -9.56 -19.56
N GLY A 53 -1.94 -9.48 -20.89
CA GLY A 53 -1.28 -8.38 -21.61
C GLY A 53 -1.85 -7.02 -21.25
N ILE A 54 -3.17 -6.88 -21.19
CA ILE A 54 -3.84 -5.63 -20.77
C ILE A 54 -3.55 -5.33 -19.30
N ALA A 55 -3.57 -6.34 -18.41
CA ALA A 55 -3.29 -6.15 -16.98
C ALA A 55 -1.88 -5.62 -16.72
N VAL A 56 -0.88 -6.10 -17.47
CA VAL A 56 0.52 -5.59 -17.35
C VAL A 56 0.62 -4.12 -17.77
N LEU A 57 -0.10 -3.71 -18.81
CA LEU A 57 -0.12 -2.32 -19.28
C LEU A 57 -0.88 -1.38 -18.32
N ALA A 58 -1.82 -1.91 -17.55
CA ALA A 58 -2.62 -1.15 -16.58
C ALA A 58 -1.93 -0.95 -15.23
N LEU A 59 -0.75 -1.56 -14.99
CA LEU A 59 -0.01 -1.37 -13.74
C LEU A 59 0.50 0.08 -13.65
N PRO A 60 0.02 0.87 -12.67
CA PRO A 60 0.52 2.23 -12.47
C PRO A 60 2.00 2.19 -12.18
N ASN A 61 2.73 3.20 -12.67
CA ASN A 61 4.16 3.35 -12.43
C ASN A 61 4.38 3.77 -10.96
N HIS A 62 4.28 2.80 -10.04
CA HIS A 62 4.41 3.04 -8.60
C HIS A 62 5.74 3.70 -8.25
N ASP A 63 6.81 3.37 -8.96
CA ASP A 63 8.14 3.94 -8.74
C ASP A 63 8.19 5.46 -8.99
N GLU A 64 7.49 5.97 -10.01
CA GLU A 64 7.40 7.40 -10.28
C GLU A 64 6.63 8.14 -9.18
N ARG A 65 5.58 7.50 -8.67
CA ARG A 65 4.80 8.05 -7.56
C ARG A 65 5.64 8.12 -6.28
N TYR A 66 6.28 7.01 -5.89
CA TYR A 66 7.14 6.98 -4.71
C TYR A 66 8.32 7.96 -4.82
N TRP A 67 8.89 8.14 -6.01
CA TRP A 67 9.92 9.13 -6.26
C TRP A 67 9.44 10.55 -5.93
N ARG A 68 8.28 10.93 -6.44
CA ARG A 68 7.68 12.25 -6.16
C ARG A 68 7.30 12.41 -4.70
N ASP A 69 6.64 11.42 -4.14
CA ASP A 69 6.21 11.44 -2.74
C ASP A 69 7.43 11.61 -1.80
N ASN A 70 8.56 10.96 -2.08
CA ASN A 70 9.80 11.14 -1.31
C ASN A 70 10.37 12.56 -1.46
N LEU A 71 10.40 13.13 -2.67
CA LEU A 71 10.87 14.50 -2.87
C LEU A 71 9.97 15.52 -2.17
N ASP A 72 8.66 15.34 -2.25
CA ASP A 72 7.69 16.20 -1.58
C ASP A 72 7.80 16.08 -0.06
N GLN A 73 8.03 14.88 0.46
CA GLN A 73 8.25 14.65 1.88
C GLN A 73 9.55 15.29 2.36
N LEU A 74 10.65 15.16 1.60
CA LEU A 74 11.92 15.82 1.90
C LEU A 74 11.72 17.33 1.98
N VAL A 75 11.14 17.93 0.95
CA VAL A 75 10.92 19.40 0.89
C VAL A 75 10.02 19.86 2.01
N SER A 76 8.94 19.16 2.29
CA SER A 76 8.02 19.49 3.37
C SER A 76 8.70 19.44 4.73
N SER A 77 9.50 18.40 5.00
CA SER A 77 10.22 18.25 6.27
C SER A 77 11.32 19.30 6.43
N LEU A 78 12.03 19.66 5.33
CA LEU A 78 13.04 20.73 5.37
C LEU A 78 12.41 22.10 5.62
N ASN A 79 11.29 22.41 4.96
CA ASN A 79 10.58 23.68 5.17
C ASN A 79 10.02 23.77 6.59
N PHE A 80 9.44 22.70 7.10
CA PHE A 80 8.93 22.67 8.46
C PHE A 80 10.06 22.88 9.49
N ALA A 81 11.18 22.17 9.32
CA ALA A 81 12.35 22.33 10.19
C ALA A 81 12.97 23.73 10.10
N GLN A 82 12.95 24.35 8.92
CA GLN A 82 13.39 25.73 8.72
C GLN A 82 12.51 26.72 9.49
N GLU A 83 11.19 26.57 9.39
CA GLU A 83 10.22 27.43 10.08
C GLU A 83 10.31 27.25 11.61
N GLU A 84 10.35 26.01 12.08
CA GLU A 84 10.46 25.70 13.52
C GLU A 84 11.77 26.23 14.10
N SER A 85 12.88 26.04 13.39
CA SER A 85 14.19 26.55 13.81
C SER A 85 14.23 28.08 13.86
N ALA A 86 13.59 28.74 12.90
CA ALA A 86 13.47 30.20 12.86
C ALA A 86 12.59 30.73 13.99
N MET A 87 11.49 30.04 14.31
CA MET A 87 10.56 30.44 15.37
C MET A 87 11.13 30.20 16.78
N SER A 88 11.79 29.07 16.98
CA SER A 88 12.36 28.69 18.27
C SER A 88 13.70 29.36 18.56
N GLY A 89 14.35 29.91 17.51
CA GLY A 89 15.72 30.43 17.61
C GLY A 89 16.76 29.33 17.84
N THR A 90 16.37 28.05 17.75
CA THR A 90 17.25 26.90 17.94
C THR A 90 17.67 26.37 16.58
N PRO A 91 18.95 26.45 16.19
CA PRO A 91 19.39 25.98 14.90
C PRO A 91 19.22 24.45 14.81
N MET A 92 18.77 23.98 13.67
CA MET A 92 18.69 22.56 13.34
C MET A 92 19.64 22.23 12.20
N LEU A 93 20.12 21.00 12.16
CA LEU A 93 20.93 20.45 11.09
C LEU A 93 20.15 19.36 10.38
N ALA A 94 20.01 19.49 9.06
CA ALA A 94 19.49 18.44 8.21
C ALA A 94 20.63 17.80 7.45
N GLN A 95 20.75 16.49 7.52
CA GLN A 95 21.69 15.70 6.72
C GLN A 95 20.90 14.94 5.68
N VAL A 96 21.28 15.11 4.40
CA VAL A 96 20.67 14.41 3.27
C VAL A 96 21.76 13.61 2.56
N ASP A 97 21.54 12.33 2.36
CA ASP A 97 22.50 11.43 1.72
C ASP A 97 21.77 10.41 0.80
N GLY A 98 22.53 9.49 0.21
CA GLY A 98 22.00 8.50 -0.74
C GLY A 98 21.02 7.49 -0.13
N LEU A 99 20.96 7.37 1.19
CA LEU A 99 20.06 6.46 1.90
C LEU A 99 18.78 7.14 2.39
N GLY A 100 18.88 8.46 2.71
CA GLY A 100 17.76 9.20 3.26
C GLY A 100 18.11 10.57 3.77
N TRP A 101 17.27 11.07 4.69
CA TRP A 101 17.52 12.33 5.37
C TRP A 101 17.17 12.23 6.85
N ARG A 102 17.88 13.00 7.64
CA ARG A 102 17.75 13.03 9.11
C ARG A 102 18.00 14.42 9.63
N PHE A 103 17.40 14.70 10.77
CA PHE A 103 17.55 15.97 11.47
C PHE A 103 18.29 15.76 12.79
N SER A 104 19.07 16.76 13.20
CA SER A 104 19.73 16.78 14.48
C SER A 104 19.81 18.20 15.01
N MET A 105 19.88 18.35 16.32
CA MET A 105 20.17 19.63 16.97
C MET A 105 21.66 19.69 17.30
N PRO A 106 22.32 20.84 17.14
CA PRO A 106 23.70 21.01 17.61
C PRO A 106 23.82 20.71 19.12
N LEU A 107 24.92 20.12 19.52
CA LEU A 107 25.16 19.74 20.90
C LEU A 107 25.06 20.93 21.87
N SER A 108 25.39 22.14 21.40
CA SER A 108 25.26 23.40 22.15
C SER A 108 23.82 23.78 22.52
N ALA A 109 22.85 23.36 21.69
CA ALA A 109 21.42 23.59 21.98
C ALA A 109 20.86 22.56 22.99
N VAL A 110 21.48 21.38 23.07
CA VAL A 110 21.11 20.32 24.03
C VAL A 110 21.68 20.58 25.43
N ALA A 111 22.78 21.33 25.53
CA ALA A 111 23.46 21.65 26.80
C ALA A 111 22.88 22.84 27.55
N ALA A 112 21.73 23.40 27.14
CA ALA A 112 21.06 24.46 27.88
C ALA A 112 20.63 23.92 29.26
N PRO A 113 20.86 24.71 30.37
CA PRO A 113 20.48 24.30 31.71
C PRO A 113 18.97 24.07 31.80
N GLY A 114 18.58 22.83 32.06
CA GLY A 114 17.18 22.41 32.12
C GLY A 114 16.76 21.33 31.11
N ASN A 115 17.56 21.07 30.09
CA ASN A 115 17.31 19.99 29.18
C ASN A 115 18.04 18.70 29.61
N ASN A 116 17.31 17.67 29.98
CA ASN A 116 17.89 16.36 30.22
C ASN A 116 18.46 15.84 28.89
N PRO A 117 19.77 15.47 28.84
CA PRO A 117 20.40 14.97 27.61
C PRO A 117 19.80 13.66 27.06
N GLY A 118 18.85 13.06 27.77
CA GLY A 118 18.16 11.83 27.37
C GLY A 118 16.79 12.04 26.72
N SER A 119 16.29 13.28 26.59
CA SER A 119 14.94 13.54 26.09
C SER A 119 14.89 14.40 24.84
N THR A 120 15.88 14.29 23.96
CA THR A 120 15.77 14.88 22.62
C THR A 120 14.83 14.03 21.76
N PHE A 121 13.59 13.91 22.23
CA PHE A 121 12.53 13.39 21.36
C PHE A 121 12.24 14.47 20.32
N LEU A 122 12.93 14.37 19.19
CA LEU A 122 12.50 15.08 18.01
C LEU A 122 11.09 14.59 17.69
N PRO A 123 10.12 15.48 17.43
CA PRO A 123 8.82 15.09 16.93
C PRO A 123 8.93 14.11 15.78
N ASP A 124 7.92 13.26 15.60
CA ASP A 124 7.94 12.21 14.58
C ASP A 124 8.23 12.74 13.16
N VAL A 125 7.90 14.00 12.91
CA VAL A 125 8.18 14.69 11.64
C VAL A 125 9.68 14.80 11.33
N TYR A 126 10.53 14.73 12.36
CA TYR A 126 12.00 14.79 12.22
C TYR A 126 12.67 13.41 12.32
N ARG A 127 11.90 12.34 12.36
CA ARG A 127 12.47 11.00 12.27
C ARG A 127 13.28 10.84 11.00
N ALA A 128 14.37 10.09 11.09
CA ALA A 128 15.13 9.70 9.91
C ALA A 128 14.22 9.00 8.91
N GLN A 129 14.22 9.50 7.70
CA GLN A 129 13.46 8.96 6.57
C GLN A 129 14.42 8.37 5.55
N ASN A 130 14.01 7.28 4.94
CA ASN A 130 14.79 6.63 3.90
C ASN A 130 14.12 6.84 2.54
N TRP A 131 14.96 6.96 1.50
CA TRP A 131 14.44 6.88 0.14
C TRP A 131 13.80 5.51 -0.10
N HIS A 132 12.74 5.46 -0.85
CA HIS A 132 12.15 4.18 -1.27
C HIS A 132 13.13 3.30 -2.04
N LYS A 133 13.97 3.94 -2.86
CA LYS A 133 15.15 3.36 -3.50
C LYS A 133 16.33 4.30 -3.29
N PRO A 134 17.56 3.78 -3.13
CA PRO A 134 18.74 4.62 -2.97
C PRO A 134 18.88 5.64 -4.10
N VAL A 135 19.40 6.82 -3.78
CA VAL A 135 19.62 7.92 -4.72
C VAL A 135 21.10 8.25 -4.81
N GLU A 136 21.51 8.75 -5.97
CA GLU A 136 22.81 9.36 -6.17
C GLU A 136 22.71 10.86 -5.82
N ILE A 137 23.31 11.23 -4.72
CA ILE A 137 23.40 12.60 -4.22
C ILE A 137 24.73 12.79 -3.52
N THR A 138 25.33 13.94 -3.69
CA THR A 138 26.47 14.32 -2.84
C THR A 138 25.95 14.56 -1.43
N PRO A 139 26.43 13.80 -0.41
CA PRO A 139 25.99 14.00 0.98
C PRO A 139 26.15 15.47 1.39
N VAL A 140 25.11 16.05 1.92
CA VAL A 140 25.07 17.45 2.32
C VAL A 140 24.52 17.61 3.72
N GLN A 141 25.11 18.55 4.45
CA GLN A 141 24.58 19.00 5.74
C GLN A 141 24.09 20.44 5.61
N LEU A 142 22.83 20.65 5.93
CA LEU A 142 22.16 21.95 5.82
C LEU A 142 21.91 22.51 7.22
N SER A 143 22.37 23.73 7.46
CA SER A 143 21.97 24.49 8.65
C SER A 143 20.64 25.18 8.36
N LEU A 144 19.68 24.95 9.24
CA LEU A 144 18.31 25.48 9.19
C LEU A 144 18.14 26.54 10.30
N GLY A 145 17.26 27.51 10.06
CA GLY A 145 16.97 28.58 11.04
C GLY A 145 17.95 29.74 10.98
N SER A 146 18.97 29.74 10.12
CA SER A 146 19.82 30.91 9.98
C SER A 146 19.09 32.01 9.21
N GLU A 147 19.05 33.21 9.77
CA GLU A 147 18.37 34.36 9.17
C GLU A 147 19.05 34.87 7.88
N ARG A 148 20.32 34.52 7.67
CA ARG A 148 21.08 34.95 6.49
C ARG A 148 21.40 33.75 5.60
N ILE A 149 20.56 33.53 4.62
CA ILE A 149 20.87 32.64 3.52
C ILE A 149 21.52 33.49 2.45
N THR A 150 22.85 33.40 2.36
CA THR A 150 23.64 34.26 1.49
C THR A 150 23.66 33.78 0.04
N GLU A 151 23.44 32.49 -0.19
CA GLU A 151 23.51 31.88 -1.53
C GLU A 151 22.41 30.88 -1.79
N PRO A 152 21.79 30.92 -2.97
CA PRO A 152 20.88 29.87 -3.38
C PRO A 152 21.65 28.54 -3.50
N LEU A 153 21.08 27.48 -2.96
CA LEU A 153 21.65 26.14 -2.99
C LEU A 153 20.94 25.28 -4.01
N GLN A 154 21.70 24.56 -4.80
CA GLN A 154 21.19 23.59 -5.79
C GLN A 154 21.87 22.24 -5.57
N ILE A 155 21.05 21.23 -5.30
CA ILE A 155 21.54 19.88 -5.02
C ILE A 155 20.89 18.93 -6.04
N PRO A 156 21.64 18.39 -7.00
CA PRO A 156 21.13 17.40 -7.93
C PRO A 156 20.90 16.06 -7.21
N ILE A 157 19.77 15.45 -7.47
CA ILE A 157 19.37 14.15 -6.93
C ILE A 157 19.00 13.27 -8.12
N LYS A 158 19.60 12.08 -8.20
CA LYS A 158 19.33 11.12 -9.26
C LYS A 158 18.88 9.79 -8.69
N GLN A 159 17.95 9.14 -9.36
CA GLN A 159 17.54 7.79 -9.05
C GLN A 159 17.28 7.05 -10.36
N GLU A 160 18.13 6.11 -10.68
CA GLU A 160 18.08 5.41 -11.98
C GLU A 160 18.09 6.41 -13.16
N HIS A 161 16.98 6.50 -13.90
CA HIS A 161 16.79 7.42 -15.03
C HIS A 161 16.07 8.72 -14.66
N ARG A 162 15.76 8.93 -13.36
CA ARG A 162 15.02 10.10 -12.86
C ARG A 162 15.98 11.12 -12.29
N HIS A 163 15.69 12.38 -12.55
CA HIS A 163 16.51 13.50 -12.10
C HIS A 163 15.60 14.53 -11.43
N ALA A 164 16.09 15.12 -10.35
CA ALA A 164 15.49 16.28 -9.70
C ALA A 164 16.60 17.18 -9.17
N VAL A 165 16.30 18.44 -8.94
CA VAL A 165 17.19 19.38 -8.28
C VAL A 165 16.45 19.95 -7.08
N LEU A 166 17.03 19.74 -5.89
CA LEU A 166 16.58 20.40 -4.67
C LEU A 166 17.15 21.81 -4.67
N LEU A 167 16.29 22.80 -4.57
CA LEU A 167 16.63 24.21 -4.56
C LEU A 167 16.31 24.80 -3.17
N ARG A 168 17.22 25.63 -2.65
CA ARG A 168 16.93 26.54 -1.54
C ARG A 168 16.98 27.95 -2.06
N ALA A 169 15.85 28.63 -2.00
CA ALA A 169 15.73 30.04 -2.39
C ALA A 169 16.36 30.96 -1.34
N THR A 170 16.60 32.23 -1.70
CA THR A 170 17.16 33.26 -0.80
C THR A 170 16.26 33.56 0.42
N ASN A 171 14.98 33.24 0.35
CA ASN A 171 14.05 33.34 1.49
C ASN A 171 14.09 32.10 2.41
N GLY A 172 15.01 31.16 2.18
CA GLY A 172 15.16 29.95 2.97
C GLY A 172 14.27 28.78 2.57
N ARG A 173 13.27 28.99 1.72
CA ARG A 173 12.34 27.93 1.33
C ARG A 173 12.99 26.93 0.38
N PHE A 174 12.70 25.68 0.66
CA PHE A 174 13.09 24.56 -0.21
C PHE A 174 11.98 24.22 -1.20
N GLN A 175 12.40 23.86 -2.38
CA GLN A 175 11.54 23.30 -3.42
C GLN A 175 12.35 22.35 -4.29
N TRP A 176 11.69 21.43 -4.96
CA TRP A 176 12.37 20.62 -5.96
C TRP A 176 11.81 20.92 -7.34
N VAL A 177 12.67 20.80 -8.35
CA VAL A 177 12.31 20.99 -9.75
C VAL A 177 12.84 19.82 -10.57
N ARG A 178 12.17 19.53 -11.65
CA ARG A 178 12.65 18.60 -12.66
C ARG A 178 13.50 19.40 -13.66
N PRO A 179 14.73 18.99 -13.94
CA PRO A 179 15.60 19.67 -14.92
C PRO A 179 15.11 19.51 -16.35
#